data_d5b4d69c1b8864a60950312faad28154
#
_entry.id   d5b4d69c1b8864a60950312faad28154
#
_cell.length_a   1.000
_cell.length_b   1.000
_cell.length_c   1.000
_cell.angle_alpha   90.00
_cell.angle_beta   90.00
_cell.angle_gamma   90.00
#
_symmetry.space_group_name_H-M   'P 1'
#
loop_
_entity.id
_entity.type
_entity.pdbx_description
1 polymer ?
#
loop_
_entity_poly.entity_id
_entity_poly.type
_entity_poly.pdbx_seq_one_letter_code
_entity_poly.pdbx_strand_id
1 'polypeptide(L)'
;IFCGTKGALKSCSTSEAKNNNTQIILSNTYHLMLQPGSDIISKHGGIHNFMNWQGPILTDSGGFQIFSLGHGSVADEIKRKNSNRKKSLLNISEEGALFKSFIDGRNYLLTPEKSIAIQRDIGADLILVFDECTPFHVDKSYTDQSMKRSHNWSVRSINSFLKSNKYLPMKGSSGSQKLYGIIQGGIYKDLRDESIEFNINSKNFFGLAIGGSLGSTKEEMHDIVDYTASRLGNMHPIHLLGIGDPEDIWKLVKSGVDTFDCVSPT
;
A
#
# COMPACT_ATOMS: atom_id res chain seq x y z
N ILE A 1 -5.44 -11.47 1.74
CA ILE A 1 -4.84 -11.41 0.40
C ILE A 1 -3.43 -11.93 0.47
N PHE A 2 -3.06 -12.91 -0.35
CA PHE A 2 -1.69 -13.44 -0.46
C PHE A 2 -0.77 -12.45 -1.17
N CYS A 3 0.49 -12.35 -0.71
CA CYS A 3 1.48 -11.45 -1.29
C CYS A 3 2.33 -12.15 -2.34
N GLY A 4 2.13 -11.80 -3.60
CA GLY A 4 2.97 -12.16 -4.74
C GLY A 4 4.04 -11.09 -4.99
N THR A 5 4.96 -10.91 -4.05
CA THR A 5 5.87 -9.75 -3.93
C THR A 5 6.60 -9.36 -5.21
N LYS A 6 7.10 -10.33 -5.97
CA LYS A 6 7.82 -10.11 -7.24
C LYS A 6 7.06 -10.66 -8.45
N GLY A 7 5.73 -10.61 -8.42
CA GLY A 7 4.93 -11.23 -9.45
C GLY A 7 4.96 -12.76 -9.39
N ALA A 8 5.19 -13.33 -8.21
CA ALA A 8 5.18 -14.78 -7.97
C ALA A 8 4.80 -15.07 -6.52
N LEU A 9 4.03 -16.11 -6.29
CA LEU A 9 3.77 -16.67 -4.97
C LEU A 9 4.93 -17.59 -4.58
N LYS A 10 5.45 -17.44 -3.37
CA LYS A 10 6.51 -18.32 -2.88
C LYS A 10 5.96 -19.72 -2.61
N SER A 11 6.68 -20.73 -3.09
CA SER A 11 6.36 -22.15 -2.86
C SER A 11 4.95 -22.60 -3.29
N CYS A 12 4.25 -21.79 -4.09
CA CYS A 12 2.90 -22.07 -4.54
C CYS A 12 2.72 -21.57 -5.98
N SER A 13 2.17 -22.37 -6.85
CA SER A 13 1.77 -21.94 -8.18
C SER A 13 0.46 -21.15 -8.15
N THR A 14 0.24 -20.32 -9.17
CA THR A 14 -1.04 -19.61 -9.31
C THR A 14 -2.23 -20.57 -9.52
N SER A 15 -2.00 -21.74 -10.12
CA SER A 15 -3.02 -22.80 -10.25
C SER A 15 -3.38 -23.40 -8.88
N GLU A 16 -2.40 -23.67 -8.03
CA GLU A 16 -2.66 -24.14 -6.66
C GLU A 16 -3.41 -23.09 -5.83
N ALA A 17 -3.00 -21.81 -5.92
CA ALA A 17 -3.71 -20.73 -5.27
C ALA A 17 -5.19 -20.65 -5.72
N LYS A 18 -5.44 -20.79 -7.03
CA LYS A 18 -6.79 -20.81 -7.59
C LYS A 18 -7.61 -22.00 -7.08
N ASN A 19 -7.01 -23.19 -7.07
CA ASN A 19 -7.67 -24.40 -6.59
C ASN A 19 -8.01 -24.34 -5.10
N ASN A 20 -7.27 -23.56 -4.33
CA ASN A 20 -7.53 -23.27 -2.92
C ASN A 20 -8.38 -22.01 -2.70
N ASN A 21 -9.17 -21.61 -3.69
CA ASN A 21 -10.13 -20.50 -3.62
C ASN A 21 -9.49 -19.14 -3.31
N THR A 22 -8.23 -18.92 -3.66
CA THR A 22 -7.65 -17.57 -3.62
C THR A 22 -8.38 -16.68 -4.61
N GLN A 23 -8.95 -15.59 -4.15
CA GLN A 23 -9.76 -14.68 -4.95
C GLN A 23 -8.96 -13.50 -5.48
N ILE A 24 -7.99 -12.99 -4.72
CA ILE A 24 -7.21 -11.81 -5.03
C ILE A 24 -5.77 -11.99 -4.56
N ILE A 25 -4.82 -11.45 -5.30
CA ILE A 25 -3.39 -11.45 -4.98
C ILE A 25 -2.90 -10.00 -4.84
N LEU A 26 -1.97 -9.75 -3.92
CA LEU A 26 -1.27 -8.48 -3.83
C LEU A 26 0.13 -8.63 -4.44
N SER A 27 0.59 -7.62 -5.18
CA SER A 27 1.98 -7.50 -5.65
C SER A 27 2.57 -6.15 -5.26
N ASN A 28 3.86 -6.12 -4.94
CA ASN A 28 4.48 -4.93 -4.38
C ASN A 28 5.14 -4.06 -5.45
N THR A 29 4.65 -2.85 -5.63
CA THR A 29 5.15 -1.86 -6.60
C THR A 29 6.63 -1.61 -6.47
N TYR A 30 7.15 -1.42 -5.24
CA TYR A 30 8.57 -1.19 -5.00
C TYR A 30 9.46 -2.31 -5.55
N HIS A 31 9.11 -3.56 -5.28
CA HIS A 31 9.90 -4.70 -5.74
C HIS A 31 9.83 -4.87 -7.25
N LEU A 32 8.64 -4.74 -7.84
CA LEU A 32 8.44 -4.87 -9.28
C LEU A 32 9.08 -3.72 -10.07
N MET A 33 9.09 -2.51 -9.53
CA MET A 33 9.78 -1.36 -10.11
C MET A 33 11.29 -1.59 -10.22
N LEU A 34 11.90 -2.17 -9.18
CA LEU A 34 13.34 -2.43 -9.15
C LEU A 34 13.71 -3.67 -9.97
N GLN A 35 12.88 -4.70 -9.94
CA GLN A 35 13.12 -5.95 -10.65
C GLN A 35 11.82 -6.74 -10.86
N PRO A 36 11.42 -7.02 -12.13
CA PRO A 36 12.20 -6.83 -13.37
C PRO A 36 12.14 -5.41 -13.94
N GLY A 37 11.28 -4.53 -13.43
CA GLY A 37 10.94 -3.22 -13.97
C GLY A 37 9.51 -3.21 -14.52
N SER A 38 8.78 -2.10 -14.32
CA SER A 38 7.38 -2.00 -14.76
C SER A 38 7.23 -2.03 -16.28
N ASP A 39 8.23 -1.54 -17.02
CA ASP A 39 8.27 -1.57 -18.48
C ASP A 39 8.34 -2.99 -19.04
N ILE A 40 9.09 -3.89 -18.39
CA ILE A 40 9.16 -5.30 -18.78
C ILE A 40 7.81 -5.98 -18.55
N ILE A 41 7.18 -5.76 -17.40
CA ILE A 41 5.86 -6.30 -17.08
C ILE A 41 4.82 -5.79 -18.09
N SER A 42 4.87 -4.50 -18.42
CA SER A 42 3.99 -3.88 -19.42
C SER A 42 4.14 -4.52 -20.79
N LYS A 43 5.38 -4.79 -21.24
CA LYS A 43 5.67 -5.47 -22.52
C LYS A 43 5.16 -6.91 -22.56
N HIS A 44 5.04 -7.57 -21.41
CA HIS A 44 4.44 -8.91 -21.29
C HIS A 44 2.90 -8.88 -21.22
N GLY A 45 2.28 -7.71 -21.41
CA GLY A 45 0.82 -7.56 -21.36
C GLY A 45 0.25 -7.35 -19.96
N GLY A 46 1.10 -6.95 -19.00
CA GLY A 46 0.74 -6.66 -17.62
C GLY A 46 0.97 -7.80 -16.66
N ILE A 47 0.75 -7.53 -15.38
CA ILE A 47 1.05 -8.45 -14.27
C ILE A 47 0.25 -9.75 -14.33
N HIS A 48 -0.97 -9.73 -14.85
CA HIS A 48 -1.82 -10.91 -14.99
C HIS A 48 -1.17 -11.95 -15.90
N ASN A 49 -0.69 -11.53 -17.08
CA ASN A 49 0.03 -12.41 -18.00
C ASN A 49 1.38 -12.81 -17.44
N PHE A 50 2.09 -11.88 -16.82
CA PHE A 50 3.40 -12.13 -16.21
C PHE A 50 3.34 -13.19 -15.12
N MET A 51 2.30 -13.17 -14.26
CA MET A 51 2.07 -14.15 -13.19
C MET A 51 1.30 -15.40 -13.65
N ASN A 52 0.69 -15.39 -14.84
CA ASN A 52 -0.33 -16.35 -15.23
C ASN A 52 -1.49 -16.44 -14.22
N TRP A 53 -2.02 -15.28 -13.83
CA TRP A 53 -3.14 -15.14 -12.89
C TRP A 53 -4.30 -14.41 -13.52
N GLN A 54 -5.52 -14.98 -13.46
CA GLN A 54 -6.72 -14.43 -14.11
C GLN A 54 -7.66 -13.70 -13.13
N GLY A 55 -7.40 -13.77 -11.84
CA GLY A 55 -8.18 -13.06 -10.82
C GLY A 55 -7.70 -11.63 -10.60
N PRO A 56 -8.40 -10.86 -9.78
CA PRO A 56 -8.00 -9.50 -9.39
C PRO A 56 -6.61 -9.46 -8.76
N ILE A 57 -5.89 -8.37 -9.05
CA ILE A 57 -4.59 -8.06 -8.43
C ILE A 57 -4.64 -6.65 -7.86
N LEU A 58 -4.19 -6.52 -6.61
CA LEU A 58 -3.96 -5.26 -5.94
C LEU A 58 -2.45 -4.96 -5.92
N THR A 59 -2.05 -3.72 -6.17
CA THR A 59 -0.69 -3.26 -5.90
C THR A 59 -0.68 -2.20 -4.81
N ASP A 60 0.31 -2.29 -3.91
CA ASP A 60 0.62 -1.20 -2.99
C ASP A 60 1.21 0.01 -3.73
N SER A 61 1.40 1.13 -3.02
CA SER A 61 2.00 2.35 -3.58
C SER A 61 3.52 2.28 -3.76
N GLY A 62 4.18 1.33 -3.10
CA GLY A 62 5.63 1.24 -2.94
C GLY A 62 6.18 2.06 -1.75
N GLY A 63 5.34 2.85 -1.07
CA GLY A 63 5.74 3.70 0.06
C GLY A 63 6.22 2.89 1.24
N PHE A 64 5.44 1.92 1.70
CA PHE A 64 5.77 1.13 2.89
C PHE A 64 7.19 0.55 2.85
N GLN A 65 7.62 -0.04 1.73
CA GLN A 65 8.95 -0.66 1.61
C GLN A 65 10.07 0.37 1.69
N ILE A 66 9.87 1.56 1.12
CA ILE A 66 10.84 2.65 1.18
C ILE A 66 11.03 3.11 2.63
N PHE A 67 9.95 3.31 3.36
CA PHE A 67 9.99 3.79 4.74
C PHE A 67 10.45 2.70 5.71
N SER A 68 9.98 1.46 5.57
CA SER A 68 10.38 0.34 6.43
C SER A 68 11.85 -0.02 6.27
N LEU A 69 12.39 0.03 5.05
CA LEU A 69 13.82 -0.21 4.80
C LEU A 69 14.69 0.97 5.26
N GLY A 70 14.13 2.16 5.36
CA GLY A 70 14.80 3.37 5.83
C GLY A 70 14.89 3.47 7.35
N HIS A 71 13.86 3.00 8.05
CA HIS A 71 13.75 3.09 9.52
C HIS A 71 14.07 1.76 10.24
N GLY A 72 14.28 0.67 9.53
CA GLY A 72 14.33 -0.69 10.06
C GLY A 72 12.98 -1.41 9.92
N SER A 73 12.98 -2.74 10.01
CA SER A 73 11.70 -3.46 10.01
C SER A 73 10.97 -3.21 11.34
N VAL A 74 9.63 -3.22 11.32
CA VAL A 74 8.81 -3.15 12.54
C VAL A 74 9.27 -4.21 13.56
N ALA A 75 9.72 -5.39 13.09
CA ALA A 75 10.27 -6.43 13.94
C ALA A 75 11.64 -6.07 14.56
N ASP A 76 12.47 -5.27 13.88
CA ASP A 76 13.76 -4.78 14.40
C ASP A 76 13.53 -3.63 15.40
N GLU A 77 12.51 -2.81 15.18
CA GLU A 77 12.08 -1.76 16.10
C GLU A 77 11.58 -2.35 17.43
N ILE A 78 10.71 -3.36 17.37
CA ILE A 78 10.21 -4.06 18.56
C ILE A 78 11.35 -4.75 19.34
N LYS A 79 12.37 -5.27 18.65
CA LYS A 79 13.51 -5.97 19.28
C LYS A 79 14.62 -5.05 19.74
N ARG A 80 14.51 -3.71 19.58
CA ARG A 80 15.53 -2.71 19.92
C ARG A 80 16.94 -3.08 19.39
N LYS A 81 17.04 -3.77 18.26
CA LYS A 81 18.32 -4.07 17.63
C LYS A 81 18.77 -2.84 16.85
N ASN A 82 19.76 -2.12 17.40
CA ASN A 82 20.56 -1.15 16.64
C ASN A 82 21.24 -1.89 15.47
N SER A 83 20.58 -1.95 14.33
CA SER A 83 21.22 -2.48 13.14
C SER A 83 22.05 -1.36 12.51
N ASN A 84 23.36 -1.56 12.41
CA ASN A 84 24.29 -0.77 11.59
C ASN A 84 24.00 -0.89 10.07
N ARG A 85 22.74 -1.10 9.68
CA ARG A 85 22.33 -1.11 8.28
C ARG A 85 22.35 0.33 7.76
N LYS A 86 23.11 0.56 6.69
CA LYS A 86 23.09 1.85 5.96
C LYS A 86 21.63 2.16 5.60
N LYS A 87 21.14 3.30 6.08
CA LYS A 87 19.77 3.76 5.78
C LYS A 87 19.58 3.80 4.27
N SER A 88 18.62 3.07 3.76
CA SER A 88 18.26 3.10 2.33
C SER A 88 17.46 4.35 1.97
N LEU A 89 16.59 4.84 2.87
CA LEU A 89 15.89 6.10 2.72
C LEU A 89 16.85 7.26 2.96
N LEU A 90 16.99 8.14 1.96
CA LEU A 90 17.92 9.26 1.96
C LEU A 90 17.22 10.58 2.33
N ASN A 91 16.03 10.82 1.78
CA ASN A 91 15.27 12.04 2.03
C ASN A 91 13.78 11.85 1.76
N ILE A 92 12.94 12.56 2.53
CA ILE A 92 11.50 12.71 2.30
C ILE A 92 11.22 14.20 2.13
N SER A 93 10.49 14.55 1.09
CA SER A 93 10.09 15.93 0.80
C SER A 93 8.69 15.97 0.19
N GLU A 94 8.13 17.15 -0.01
CA GLU A 94 6.86 17.29 -0.74
C GLU A 94 6.94 16.72 -2.18
N GLU A 95 8.11 16.66 -2.77
CA GLU A 95 8.32 16.08 -4.10
C GLU A 95 8.11 14.56 -4.11
N GLY A 96 8.61 13.86 -3.09
CA GLY A 96 8.56 12.40 -2.97
C GLY A 96 9.60 11.85 -2.00
N ALA A 97 9.88 10.57 -2.11
CA ALA A 97 10.87 9.84 -1.31
C ALA A 97 12.10 9.48 -2.15
N LEU A 98 13.26 9.98 -1.74
CA LEU A 98 14.55 9.64 -2.32
C LEU A 98 15.16 8.47 -1.55
N PHE A 99 15.46 7.39 -2.23
CA PHE A 99 16.01 6.19 -1.59
C PHE A 99 17.12 5.56 -2.44
N LYS A 100 17.94 4.74 -1.81
CA LYS A 100 18.97 3.95 -2.45
C LYS A 100 18.49 2.51 -2.64
N SER A 101 18.50 2.04 -3.88
CA SER A 101 18.13 0.66 -4.21
C SER A 101 19.14 -0.34 -3.62
N PHE A 102 18.61 -1.39 -3.02
CA PHE A 102 19.43 -2.50 -2.49
C PHE A 102 19.88 -3.47 -3.59
N ILE A 103 19.30 -3.37 -4.79
CA ILE A 103 19.61 -4.25 -5.93
C ILE A 103 20.87 -3.75 -6.66
N ASP A 104 20.89 -2.47 -7.04
CA ASP A 104 21.93 -1.88 -7.89
C ASP A 104 22.68 -0.71 -7.25
N GLY A 105 22.30 -0.32 -6.04
CA GLY A 105 22.91 0.78 -5.31
C GLY A 105 22.66 2.17 -5.86
N ARG A 106 21.79 2.32 -6.87
CA ARG A 106 21.43 3.63 -7.44
C ARG A 106 20.42 4.35 -6.57
N ASN A 107 20.40 5.67 -6.69
CA ASN A 107 19.41 6.51 -6.06
C ASN A 107 18.18 6.63 -6.95
N TYR A 108 17.01 6.47 -6.34
CA TYR A 108 15.70 6.62 -6.99
C TYR A 108 14.87 7.63 -6.23
N LEU A 109 14.23 8.52 -6.97
CA LEU A 109 13.18 9.38 -6.44
C LEU A 109 11.83 8.81 -6.87
N LEU A 110 11.05 8.31 -5.92
CA LEU A 110 9.66 7.92 -6.15
C LEU A 110 8.75 9.08 -5.76
N THR A 111 8.02 9.58 -6.74
CA THR A 111 7.00 10.63 -6.57
C THR A 111 5.60 10.03 -6.70
N PRO A 112 4.54 10.71 -6.25
CA PRO A 112 3.16 10.26 -6.43
C PRO A 112 2.83 9.91 -7.90
N GLU A 113 3.27 10.75 -8.83
CA GLU A 113 3.04 10.54 -10.27
C GLU A 113 3.76 9.29 -10.79
N LYS A 114 5.01 9.08 -10.35
CA LYS A 114 5.78 7.88 -10.73
C LYS A 114 5.17 6.62 -10.15
N SER A 115 4.72 6.65 -8.89
CA SER A 115 4.04 5.50 -8.27
C SER A 115 2.80 5.11 -9.09
N ILE A 116 1.95 6.07 -9.45
CA ILE A 116 0.78 5.82 -10.29
C ILE A 116 1.19 5.30 -11.68
N ALA A 117 2.19 5.90 -12.33
CA ALA A 117 2.66 5.46 -13.64
C ALA A 117 3.17 4.01 -13.60
N ILE A 118 3.95 3.65 -12.58
CA ILE A 118 4.46 2.28 -12.38
C ILE A 118 3.30 1.30 -12.17
N GLN A 119 2.33 1.59 -11.30
CA GLN A 119 1.17 0.75 -11.08
C GLN A 119 0.29 0.62 -12.35
N ARG A 120 0.26 1.64 -13.19
CA ARG A 120 -0.36 1.61 -14.51
C ARG A 120 0.36 0.64 -15.46
N ASP A 121 1.67 0.72 -15.54
CA ASP A 121 2.50 -0.17 -16.36
C ASP A 121 2.39 -1.63 -15.90
N ILE A 122 2.38 -1.84 -14.58
CA ILE A 122 2.14 -3.16 -13.98
C ILE A 122 0.76 -3.69 -14.41
N GLY A 123 -0.26 -2.85 -14.46
CA GLY A 123 -1.59 -3.21 -14.93
C GLY A 123 -2.42 -3.99 -13.90
N ALA A 124 -2.26 -3.71 -12.61
CA ALA A 124 -3.10 -4.25 -11.55
C ALA A 124 -4.53 -3.70 -11.64
N ASP A 125 -5.51 -4.42 -11.07
CA ASP A 125 -6.93 -3.97 -11.04
C ASP A 125 -7.17 -2.89 -10.00
N LEU A 126 -6.56 -3.05 -8.82
CA LEU A 126 -6.66 -2.14 -7.69
C LEU A 126 -5.27 -1.56 -7.42
N ILE A 127 -5.21 -0.24 -7.32
CA ILE A 127 -3.95 0.50 -7.06
C ILE A 127 -4.15 1.50 -5.94
N LEU A 128 -3.08 1.86 -5.24
CA LEU A 128 -3.10 2.76 -4.10
C LEU A 128 -2.40 4.09 -4.41
N VAL A 129 -2.90 5.17 -3.80
CA VAL A 129 -2.17 6.45 -3.78
C VAL A 129 -0.83 6.32 -3.08
N PHE A 130 0.15 7.14 -3.46
CA PHE A 130 1.43 7.18 -2.77
C PHE A 130 1.28 7.91 -1.42
N ASP A 131 1.81 7.31 -0.36
CA ASP A 131 1.70 7.79 1.01
C ASP A 131 3.03 7.69 1.75
N GLU A 132 3.19 8.46 2.82
CA GLU A 132 4.24 8.28 3.80
C GLU A 132 3.72 7.39 4.93
N CYS A 133 4.20 6.14 4.97
CA CYS A 133 3.89 5.24 6.06
C CYS A 133 4.62 5.68 7.34
N THR A 134 3.88 6.32 8.24
CA THR A 134 4.43 6.91 9.48
C THR A 134 4.91 5.81 10.43
N PRO A 135 6.17 5.87 10.92
CA PRO A 135 6.67 4.92 11.91
C PRO A 135 5.93 5.00 13.24
N PHE A 136 5.94 3.91 13.99
CA PHE A 136 5.26 3.81 15.29
C PHE A 136 5.85 4.75 16.37
N HIS A 137 7.18 4.95 16.37
CA HIS A 137 7.90 5.64 17.45
C HIS A 137 7.92 7.17 17.34
N VAL A 138 7.26 7.73 16.32
CA VAL A 138 7.22 9.20 16.13
C VAL A 138 6.10 9.85 16.94
N ASP A 139 6.29 11.12 17.27
CA ASP A 139 5.32 11.89 18.03
C ASP A 139 4.12 12.34 17.17
N LYS A 140 3.13 12.94 17.83
CA LYS A 140 1.91 13.44 17.18
C LYS A 140 2.21 14.53 16.14
N SER A 141 3.19 15.39 16.42
CA SER A 141 3.55 16.49 15.51
C SER A 141 4.10 15.96 14.18
N TYR A 142 4.98 14.97 14.22
CA TYR A 142 5.48 14.33 13.01
C TYR A 142 4.36 13.55 12.30
N THR A 143 3.51 12.84 13.04
CA THR A 143 2.37 12.11 12.49
C THR A 143 1.42 13.04 11.72
N ASP A 144 1.15 14.23 12.25
CA ASP A 144 0.35 15.27 11.59
C ASP A 144 1.00 15.76 10.29
N GLN A 145 2.32 16.06 10.32
CA GLN A 145 3.05 16.48 9.14
C GLN A 145 3.09 15.40 8.05
N SER A 146 3.35 14.16 8.43
CA SER A 146 3.36 13.00 7.55
C SER A 146 1.98 12.74 6.92
N MET A 147 0.92 12.86 7.71
CA MET A 147 -0.46 12.75 7.24
C MET A 147 -0.77 13.85 6.19
N LYS A 148 -0.45 15.10 6.49
CA LYS A 148 -0.67 16.22 5.55
C LYS A 148 0.13 16.06 4.26
N ARG A 149 1.37 15.59 4.34
CA ARG A 149 2.17 15.23 3.16
C ARG A 149 1.51 14.12 2.35
N SER A 150 1.01 13.07 3.02
CA SER A 150 0.28 11.99 2.37
C SER A 150 -1.00 12.51 1.68
N HIS A 151 -1.71 13.48 2.26
CA HIS A 151 -2.84 14.14 1.61
C HIS A 151 -2.43 14.90 0.35
N ASN A 152 -1.33 15.68 0.40
CA ASN A 152 -0.80 16.39 -0.78
C ASN A 152 -0.39 15.39 -1.88
N TRP A 153 0.28 14.30 -1.50
CA TRP A 153 0.66 13.23 -2.42
C TRP A 153 -0.56 12.50 -2.99
N SER A 154 -1.60 12.33 -2.20
CA SER A 154 -2.86 11.74 -2.64
C SER A 154 -3.53 12.59 -3.73
N VAL A 155 -3.60 13.92 -3.57
CA VAL A 155 -4.10 14.83 -4.61
C VAL A 155 -3.32 14.70 -5.91
N ARG A 156 -1.99 14.63 -5.83
CA ARG A 156 -1.11 14.44 -7.00
C ARG A 156 -1.31 13.07 -7.64
N SER A 157 -1.48 12.02 -6.84
CA SER A 157 -1.80 10.67 -7.31
C SER A 157 -3.13 10.64 -8.07
N ILE A 158 -4.19 11.25 -7.50
CA ILE A 158 -5.51 11.37 -8.15
C ILE A 158 -5.37 12.09 -9.50
N ASN A 159 -4.70 13.23 -9.53
CA ASN A 159 -4.53 14.00 -10.76
C ASN A 159 -3.77 13.20 -11.84
N SER A 160 -2.73 12.48 -11.45
CA SER A 160 -1.98 11.59 -12.36
C SER A 160 -2.85 10.43 -12.84
N PHE A 161 -3.62 9.81 -11.96
CA PHE A 161 -4.54 8.73 -12.29
C PHE A 161 -5.63 9.17 -13.29
N LEU A 162 -6.29 10.29 -13.03
CA LEU A 162 -7.35 10.81 -13.90
C LEU A 162 -6.80 11.23 -15.27
N LYS A 163 -5.61 11.85 -15.31
CA LYS A 163 -4.93 12.21 -16.56
C LYS A 163 -4.59 10.96 -17.39
N SER A 164 -4.07 9.93 -16.75
CA SER A 164 -3.73 8.65 -17.40
C SER A 164 -4.98 7.95 -17.95
N ASN A 165 -6.09 7.98 -17.21
CA ASN A 165 -7.36 7.40 -17.65
C ASN A 165 -7.91 8.04 -18.92
N LYS A 166 -7.62 9.33 -19.14
CA LYS A 166 -8.06 10.04 -20.34
C LYS A 166 -7.28 9.66 -21.60
N TYR A 167 -5.98 9.32 -21.44
CA TYR A 167 -5.06 9.16 -22.59
C TYR A 167 -4.53 7.74 -22.79
N LEU A 168 -4.59 6.90 -21.78
CA LEU A 168 -4.07 5.53 -21.82
C LEU A 168 -5.20 4.54 -21.54
N PRO A 169 -5.30 3.45 -22.33
CA PRO A 169 -6.21 2.37 -22.01
C PRO A 169 -5.96 1.87 -20.59
N MET A 170 -7.02 1.66 -19.84
CA MET A 170 -6.91 1.04 -18.52
C MET A 170 -6.52 -0.42 -18.68
N LYS A 171 -5.49 -0.85 -17.97
CA LYS A 171 -5.10 -2.25 -17.85
C LYS A 171 -5.72 -2.81 -16.58
N GLY A 172 -5.82 -4.10 -16.50
CA GLY A 172 -6.42 -4.86 -15.43
C GLY A 172 -7.27 -5.98 -16.02
N SER A 173 -7.62 -6.99 -15.22
CA SER A 173 -8.40 -8.14 -15.70
C SER A 173 -9.80 -7.75 -16.15
N SER A 174 -10.37 -6.72 -15.56
CA SER A 174 -11.70 -6.16 -15.92
C SER A 174 -11.63 -5.02 -16.95
N GLY A 175 -10.43 -4.66 -17.43
CA GLY A 175 -10.22 -3.50 -18.32
C GLY A 175 -10.35 -2.15 -17.63
N SER A 176 -10.45 -2.10 -16.30
CA SER A 176 -10.73 -0.88 -15.53
C SER A 176 -9.99 -0.89 -14.19
N GLN A 177 -8.91 -0.10 -14.09
CA GLN A 177 -8.24 0.10 -12.80
C GLN A 177 -9.07 0.96 -11.85
N LYS A 178 -8.99 0.66 -10.57
CA LYS A 178 -9.63 1.40 -9.47
C LYS A 178 -8.58 1.89 -8.49
N LEU A 179 -8.76 3.13 -7.99
CA LEU A 179 -7.85 3.78 -7.07
C LEU A 179 -8.37 3.70 -5.64
N TYR A 180 -7.49 3.35 -4.70
CA TYR A 180 -7.73 3.41 -3.27
C TYR A 180 -7.04 4.62 -2.67
N GLY A 181 -7.76 5.36 -1.80
CA GLY A 181 -7.18 6.32 -0.89
C GLY A 181 -6.60 5.63 0.34
N ILE A 182 -5.73 6.32 1.09
CA ILE A 182 -5.15 5.78 2.32
C ILE A 182 -5.42 6.74 3.47
N ILE A 183 -6.00 6.22 4.55
CA ILE A 183 -6.26 6.95 5.77
C ILE A 183 -5.04 6.81 6.68
N GLN A 184 -4.47 7.93 7.05
CA GLN A 184 -3.32 8.08 7.93
C GLN A 184 -3.75 8.65 9.29
N GLY A 185 -2.82 8.96 10.19
CA GLY A 185 -3.11 9.62 11.48
C GLY A 185 -2.59 8.84 12.70
N GLY A 186 -1.89 7.70 12.50
CA GLY A 186 -1.33 6.92 13.59
C GLY A 186 -2.40 6.43 14.57
N ILE A 187 -2.11 6.52 15.86
CA ILE A 187 -3.04 6.19 16.96
C ILE A 187 -3.92 7.38 17.39
N TYR A 188 -3.78 8.54 16.74
CA TYR A 188 -4.43 9.78 17.14
C TYR A 188 -5.79 9.91 16.44
N LYS A 189 -6.87 9.81 17.22
CA LYS A 189 -8.26 9.80 16.72
C LYS A 189 -8.63 11.07 15.96
N ASP A 190 -8.18 12.23 16.44
CA ASP A 190 -8.38 13.52 15.78
C ASP A 190 -7.71 13.60 14.41
N LEU A 191 -6.49 13.06 14.27
CA LEU A 191 -5.81 12.97 12.97
C LEU A 191 -6.49 11.93 12.05
N ARG A 192 -6.99 10.82 12.61
CA ARG A 192 -7.80 9.87 11.83
C ARG A 192 -9.06 10.53 11.29
N ASP A 193 -9.75 11.31 12.10
CA ASP A 193 -10.96 12.04 11.67
C ASP A 193 -10.65 13.03 10.53
N GLU A 194 -9.56 13.81 10.63
CA GLU A 194 -9.11 14.70 9.56
C GLU A 194 -8.79 13.93 8.27
N SER A 195 -8.12 12.79 8.39
CA SER A 195 -7.76 11.98 7.24
C SER A 195 -8.98 11.28 6.61
N ILE A 196 -9.95 10.85 7.41
CA ILE A 196 -11.23 10.31 6.93
C ILE A 196 -11.97 11.37 6.13
N GLU A 197 -12.15 12.56 6.70
CA GLU A 197 -12.84 13.66 6.04
C GLU A 197 -12.20 14.04 4.70
N PHE A 198 -10.87 14.16 4.68
CA PHE A 198 -10.11 14.42 3.44
C PHE A 198 -10.39 13.35 2.37
N ASN A 199 -10.32 12.07 2.73
CA ASN A 199 -10.48 10.98 1.76
C ASN A 199 -11.92 10.88 1.24
N ILE A 200 -12.93 11.02 2.12
CA ILE A 200 -14.35 10.99 1.72
C ILE A 200 -14.66 12.17 0.79
N ASN A 201 -14.17 13.36 1.10
CA ASN A 201 -14.42 14.57 0.30
C ASN A 201 -13.74 14.53 -1.07
N SER A 202 -12.71 13.72 -1.24
CA SER A 202 -12.01 13.56 -2.53
C SER A 202 -12.88 12.98 -3.64
N LYS A 203 -13.90 12.18 -3.32
CA LYS A 203 -14.89 11.55 -4.26
C LYS A 203 -14.28 10.77 -5.44
N ASN A 204 -12.99 10.48 -5.41
CA ASN A 204 -12.26 9.84 -6.52
C ASN A 204 -11.85 8.39 -6.21
N PHE A 205 -12.12 7.93 -5.01
CA PHE A 205 -11.69 6.61 -4.57
C PHE A 205 -12.79 5.57 -4.75
N PHE A 206 -12.39 4.41 -5.24
CA PHE A 206 -13.23 3.22 -5.26
C PHE A 206 -13.31 2.60 -3.85
N GLY A 207 -12.20 2.57 -3.15
CA GLY A 207 -12.07 2.05 -1.80
C GLY A 207 -11.11 2.88 -0.96
N LEU A 208 -11.07 2.60 0.34
CA LEU A 208 -10.20 3.27 1.29
C LEU A 208 -9.36 2.24 2.04
N ALA A 209 -8.07 2.49 2.15
CA ALA A 209 -7.16 1.66 2.93
C ALA A 209 -6.86 2.34 4.28
N ILE A 210 -6.75 1.53 5.33
CA ILE A 210 -6.28 1.98 6.64
C ILE A 210 -4.79 1.70 6.72
N GLY A 211 -3.99 2.77 6.80
CA GLY A 211 -2.54 2.72 6.78
C GLY A 211 -1.88 3.43 7.97
N GLY A 212 -0.55 3.54 7.90
CA GLY A 212 0.29 4.10 8.95
C GLY A 212 0.46 3.18 10.15
N SER A 213 1.11 3.70 11.19
CA SER A 213 1.21 2.97 12.47
C SER A 213 -0.16 2.82 13.12
N LEU A 214 -0.44 1.63 13.61
CA LEU A 214 -1.70 1.27 14.27
C LEU A 214 -1.54 1.03 15.78
N GLY A 215 -0.40 1.40 16.35
CA GLY A 215 -0.12 1.23 17.77
C GLY A 215 0.98 0.23 18.07
N SER A 216 1.27 0.06 19.36
CA SER A 216 2.32 -0.81 19.90
C SER A 216 1.81 -2.17 20.37
N THR A 217 0.50 -2.29 20.58
CA THR A 217 -0.16 -3.51 21.04
C THR A 217 -1.30 -3.89 20.10
N LYS A 218 -1.74 -5.16 20.19
CA LYS A 218 -2.91 -5.62 19.42
C LYS A 218 -4.19 -4.89 19.84
N GLU A 219 -4.32 -4.54 21.11
CA GLU A 219 -5.46 -3.79 21.63
C GLU A 219 -5.54 -2.39 21.04
N GLU A 220 -4.43 -1.66 21.03
CA GLU A 220 -4.36 -0.33 20.38
C GLU A 220 -4.70 -0.43 18.89
N MET A 221 -4.15 -1.42 18.21
CA MET A 221 -4.42 -1.65 16.78
C MET A 221 -5.90 -1.93 16.56
N HIS A 222 -6.52 -2.82 17.32
CA HIS A 222 -7.96 -3.12 17.20
C HIS A 222 -8.80 -1.87 17.45
N ASP A 223 -8.50 -1.12 18.51
CA ASP A 223 -9.20 0.12 18.86
C ASP A 223 -9.16 1.15 17.74
N ILE A 224 -7.97 1.40 17.18
CA ILE A 224 -7.83 2.42 16.14
C ILE A 224 -8.41 2.00 14.80
N VAL A 225 -8.34 0.71 14.47
CA VAL A 225 -8.98 0.18 13.25
C VAL A 225 -10.50 0.21 13.39
N ASP A 226 -11.05 -0.24 14.52
CA ASP A 226 -12.49 -0.17 14.79
C ASP A 226 -13.00 1.27 14.73
N TYR A 227 -12.29 2.18 15.41
CA TYR A 227 -12.57 3.61 15.37
C TYR A 227 -12.61 4.17 13.95
N THR A 228 -11.65 3.79 13.10
CA THR A 228 -11.53 4.28 11.73
C THR A 228 -12.59 3.65 10.82
N ALA A 229 -12.73 2.33 10.86
CA ALA A 229 -13.64 1.59 10.00
C ALA A 229 -15.12 1.94 10.28
N SER A 230 -15.51 2.05 11.55
CA SER A 230 -16.89 2.42 11.93
C SER A 230 -17.33 3.78 11.41
N ARG A 231 -16.38 4.73 11.23
CA ARG A 231 -16.65 6.07 10.68
C ARG A 231 -16.76 6.08 9.15
N LEU A 232 -16.14 5.14 8.47
CA LEU A 232 -16.25 5.00 7.03
C LEU A 232 -17.59 4.38 6.63
N GLY A 233 -18.20 3.58 7.51
CA GLY A 233 -19.44 2.88 7.23
C GLY A 233 -19.36 2.01 5.97
N ASN A 234 -20.47 1.87 5.26
CA ASN A 234 -20.57 1.05 4.06
C ASN A 234 -20.40 1.84 2.74
N MET A 235 -19.79 3.01 2.79
CA MET A 235 -19.64 3.87 1.61
C MET A 235 -18.59 3.37 0.62
N HIS A 236 -17.55 2.72 1.11
CA HIS A 236 -16.41 2.25 0.32
C HIS A 236 -15.93 0.90 0.83
N PRO A 237 -15.41 0.02 -0.04
CA PRO A 237 -14.63 -1.12 0.41
C PRO A 237 -13.44 -0.66 1.27
N ILE A 238 -13.24 -1.32 2.41
CA ILE A 238 -12.17 -1.00 3.37
C ILE A 238 -11.09 -2.07 3.30
N HIS A 239 -9.85 -1.64 3.05
CA HIS A 239 -8.67 -2.49 3.04
C HIS A 239 -7.75 -2.17 4.22
N LEU A 240 -7.37 -3.18 5.00
CA LEU A 240 -6.42 -3.02 6.11
C LEU A 240 -5.03 -3.49 5.68
N LEU A 241 -4.07 -2.56 5.68
CA LEU A 241 -2.72 -2.79 5.21
C LEU A 241 -1.86 -3.53 6.24
N GLY A 242 -1.21 -4.61 5.80
CA GLY A 242 -0.17 -5.31 6.55
C GLY A 242 -0.63 -6.17 7.74
N ILE A 243 -1.92 -6.31 7.96
CA ILE A 243 -2.51 -7.10 9.06
C ILE A 243 -3.23 -8.31 8.48
N GLY A 244 -2.92 -9.52 9.00
CA GLY A 244 -3.52 -10.74 8.47
C GLY A 244 -3.37 -11.97 9.38
N ASP A 245 -3.12 -11.75 10.68
CA ASP A 245 -3.26 -12.80 11.69
C ASP A 245 -4.74 -13.23 11.76
N PRO A 246 -5.07 -14.54 11.77
CA PRO A 246 -6.45 -15.01 11.78
C PRO A 246 -7.33 -14.44 12.90
N GLU A 247 -6.76 -14.21 14.08
CA GLU A 247 -7.49 -13.60 15.21
C GLU A 247 -7.84 -12.13 14.90
N ASP A 248 -6.90 -11.39 14.31
CA ASP A 248 -7.10 -9.99 13.95
C ASP A 248 -8.14 -9.87 12.84
N ILE A 249 -8.08 -10.72 11.81
CA ILE A 249 -9.09 -10.77 10.74
C ILE A 249 -10.48 -11.00 11.33
N TRP A 250 -10.61 -12.01 12.22
CA TRP A 250 -11.89 -12.35 12.83
C TRP A 250 -12.52 -11.18 13.61
N LYS A 251 -11.70 -10.43 14.33
CA LYS A 251 -12.16 -9.24 15.07
C LYS A 251 -12.53 -8.09 14.14
N LEU A 252 -11.66 -7.79 13.19
CA LEU A 252 -11.75 -6.55 12.42
C LEU A 252 -12.74 -6.62 11.24
N VAL A 253 -13.12 -7.81 10.78
CA VAL A 253 -14.28 -7.98 9.89
C VAL A 253 -15.56 -7.46 10.55
N LYS A 254 -15.72 -7.63 11.86
CA LYS A 254 -16.87 -7.10 12.62
C LYS A 254 -16.91 -5.57 12.64
N SER A 255 -15.74 -4.93 12.55
CA SER A 255 -15.59 -3.48 12.47
C SER A 255 -15.89 -2.92 11.06
N GLY A 256 -16.09 -3.79 10.06
CA GLY A 256 -16.39 -3.40 8.69
C GLY A 256 -15.20 -3.44 7.73
N VAL A 257 -14.08 -4.05 8.10
CA VAL A 257 -12.95 -4.24 7.17
C VAL A 257 -13.27 -5.38 6.20
N ASP A 258 -13.15 -5.10 4.90
CA ASP A 258 -13.51 -6.05 3.83
C ASP A 258 -12.33 -6.92 3.38
N THR A 259 -11.14 -6.35 3.35
CA THR A 259 -9.94 -7.04 2.83
C THR A 259 -8.70 -6.74 3.66
N PHE A 260 -7.79 -7.72 3.69
CA PHE A 260 -6.56 -7.69 4.47
C PHE A 260 -5.41 -8.18 3.62
N ASP A 261 -4.20 -7.66 3.82
CA ASP A 261 -2.98 -8.25 3.28
C ASP A 261 -1.99 -8.58 4.39
N CYS A 262 -1.24 -9.64 4.19
CA CYS A 262 -0.18 -10.02 5.12
C CYS A 262 0.86 -10.89 4.42
N VAL A 263 2.13 -10.69 4.78
CA VAL A 263 3.25 -11.50 4.27
C VAL A 263 3.50 -12.78 5.07
N SER A 264 2.87 -12.94 6.24
CA SER A 264 3.09 -14.10 7.13
C SER A 264 2.78 -15.46 6.48
N PRO A 265 1.76 -15.59 5.58
CA PRO A 265 1.49 -16.84 4.89
C PRO A 265 2.45 -17.14 3.72
N THR A 266 3.27 -16.19 3.32
CA THR A 266 4.20 -16.27 2.18
C THR A 266 5.62 -15.92 2.64
#